data_737ad36ef35e0ca7f0bf6ed5f162dde1
#
_entry.id   737ad36ef35e0ca7f0bf6ed5f162dde1
#
_cell.length_a   1.000
_cell.length_b   1.000
_cell.length_c   1.000
_cell.angle_alpha   90.00
_cell.angle_beta   90.00
_cell.angle_gamma   90.00
#
_symmetry.space_group_name_H-M   'P 1'
#
loop_
_entity.id
_entity.type
_entity.pdbx_description
1 polymer ?
#
loop_
_entity_poly.entity_id
_entity_poly.type
_entity_poly.pdbx_seq_one_letter_code
_entity_poly.pdbx_strand_id
1 'polypeptide(L)'
;MDTIELIKQRISTNKFDTSRTLSEAEVKELVSYATEAPSAYNIQNWRFVAVTAPEEKARLRSVAYNQQKVVDAAVTFIVLGDMRGYEKLPQILKPMVDGGLMDQATADGWARSAASSYGADDQFARDEAIRSASFAAMTLMIAAQAKGLATGPMIGFDPAGVKREFNIADRYVPVMLLTVGYPAPGNWPRKPRLGVEDVLAFNKGREF
;
A
#
# COMPACT_ATOMS: atom_id res chain seq x y z
N MET A 1 -21.29 3.77 -7.75
CA MET A 1 -20.42 4.71 -8.50
C MET A 1 -19.61 3.88 -9.46
N ASP A 2 -19.47 4.30 -10.71
CA ASP A 2 -18.64 3.62 -11.70
C ASP A 2 -17.16 3.70 -11.31
N THR A 3 -16.36 2.66 -11.60
CA THR A 3 -14.93 2.58 -11.25
C THR A 3 -14.12 3.74 -11.85
N ILE A 4 -14.45 4.15 -13.08
CA ILE A 4 -13.76 5.27 -13.74
C ILE A 4 -14.04 6.58 -13.00
N GLU A 5 -15.26 6.79 -12.54
CA GLU A 5 -15.61 7.96 -11.74
C GLU A 5 -14.90 7.96 -10.37
N LEU A 6 -14.75 6.80 -9.72
CA LEU A 6 -13.95 6.68 -8.49
C LEU A 6 -12.51 7.15 -8.71
N ILE A 7 -11.87 6.71 -9.79
CA ILE A 7 -10.51 7.10 -10.14
C ILE A 7 -10.42 8.61 -10.40
N LYS A 8 -11.39 9.19 -11.13
CA LYS A 8 -11.42 10.61 -11.47
C LYS A 8 -11.68 11.50 -10.26
N GLN A 9 -12.52 11.06 -9.31
CA GLN A 9 -12.92 11.85 -8.16
C GLN A 9 -11.96 11.75 -6.97
N ARG A 10 -11.14 10.68 -6.89
CA ARG A 10 -10.21 10.50 -5.78
C ARG A 10 -9.23 11.68 -5.65
N ILE A 11 -9.16 12.23 -4.46
CA ILE A 11 -8.21 13.27 -4.06
C ILE A 11 -7.30 12.78 -2.94
N SER A 12 -6.19 13.47 -2.69
CA SER A 12 -5.36 13.27 -1.49
C SER A 12 -5.91 14.17 -0.38
N THR A 13 -6.60 13.56 0.58
CA THR A 13 -7.32 14.23 1.65
C THR A 13 -6.38 14.64 2.77
N ASN A 14 -6.57 15.86 3.30
CA ASN A 14 -5.81 16.39 4.43
C ASN A 14 -6.68 16.70 5.65
N LYS A 15 -7.98 16.89 5.48
CA LYS A 15 -8.92 17.20 6.56
C LYS A 15 -9.94 16.07 6.69
N PHE A 16 -10.01 15.48 7.86
CA PHE A 16 -10.90 14.38 8.20
C PHE A 16 -11.89 14.77 9.28
N ASP A 17 -13.05 14.16 9.26
CA ASP A 17 -14.06 14.25 10.33
C ASP A 17 -13.61 13.39 11.51
N THR A 18 -13.13 14.04 12.56
CA THR A 18 -12.60 13.38 13.76
C THR A 18 -13.66 12.79 14.67
N SER A 19 -14.94 13.10 14.42
CA SER A 19 -16.07 12.55 15.19
C SER A 19 -16.44 11.13 14.76
N ARG A 20 -15.90 10.65 13.63
CA ARG A 20 -16.22 9.37 13.03
C ARG A 20 -14.99 8.44 13.03
N THR A 21 -15.18 7.24 13.51
CA THR A 21 -14.14 6.21 13.60
C THR A 21 -14.46 5.05 12.65
N LEU A 22 -13.51 4.14 12.47
CA LEU A 22 -13.68 2.85 11.81
C LEU A 22 -13.51 1.75 12.85
N SER A 23 -14.38 0.75 12.79
CA SER A 23 -14.26 -0.47 13.56
C SER A 23 -13.09 -1.33 13.06
N GLU A 24 -12.60 -2.23 13.89
CA GLU A 24 -11.56 -3.20 13.48
C GLU A 24 -12.02 -4.06 12.29
N ALA A 25 -13.29 -4.40 12.20
CA ALA A 25 -13.87 -5.14 11.09
C ALA A 25 -13.79 -4.35 9.77
N GLU A 26 -14.13 -3.06 9.77
CA GLU A 26 -14.02 -2.19 8.60
C GLU A 26 -12.57 -2.00 8.17
N VAL A 27 -11.63 -1.88 9.12
CA VAL A 27 -10.20 -1.80 8.84
C VAL A 27 -9.70 -3.10 8.17
N LYS A 28 -10.10 -4.27 8.69
CA LYS A 28 -9.77 -5.58 8.09
C LYS A 28 -10.37 -5.74 6.70
N GLU A 29 -11.59 -5.29 6.49
CA GLU A 29 -12.25 -5.30 5.18
C GLU A 29 -11.50 -4.44 4.16
N LEU A 30 -11.03 -3.25 4.54
CA LEU A 30 -10.20 -2.41 3.66
C LEU A 30 -8.88 -3.11 3.26
N VAL A 31 -8.26 -3.79 4.21
CA VAL A 31 -7.03 -4.56 3.93
C VAL A 31 -7.31 -5.77 3.05
N SER A 32 -8.46 -6.44 3.20
CA SER A 32 -8.82 -7.57 2.32
C SER A 32 -8.92 -7.13 0.85
N TYR A 33 -9.48 -5.95 0.58
CA TYR A 33 -9.47 -5.40 -0.78
C TYR A 33 -8.05 -5.06 -1.26
N ALA A 34 -7.20 -4.55 -0.39
CA ALA A 34 -5.80 -4.25 -0.74
C ALA A 34 -5.05 -5.51 -1.20
N THR A 35 -5.37 -6.66 -0.61
CA THR A 35 -4.71 -7.94 -0.94
C THR A 35 -5.09 -8.52 -2.29
N GLU A 36 -6.11 -7.97 -2.97
CA GLU A 36 -6.47 -8.32 -4.36
C GLU A 36 -5.53 -7.70 -5.41
N ALA A 37 -4.56 -6.90 -4.98
CA ALA A 37 -3.57 -6.32 -5.87
C ALA A 37 -2.65 -7.41 -6.49
N PRO A 38 -2.14 -7.23 -7.72
CA PRO A 38 -1.15 -8.13 -8.29
C PRO A 38 0.24 -7.92 -7.67
N SER A 39 1.05 -8.98 -7.68
CA SER A 39 2.48 -8.92 -7.37
C SER A 39 3.26 -9.92 -8.23
N ALA A 40 4.57 -9.68 -8.43
CA ALA A 40 5.41 -10.60 -9.18
C ALA A 40 5.38 -12.00 -8.52
N TYR A 41 5.24 -13.05 -9.31
CA TYR A 41 5.09 -14.44 -8.84
C TYR A 41 3.97 -14.65 -7.80
N ASN A 42 3.08 -13.67 -7.61
CA ASN A 42 2.10 -13.66 -6.51
C ASN A 42 2.75 -13.71 -5.11
N ILE A 43 3.92 -13.09 -4.92
CA ILE A 43 4.65 -13.12 -3.62
C ILE A 43 4.04 -12.24 -2.53
N GLN A 44 3.10 -11.35 -2.87
CA GLN A 44 2.29 -10.58 -1.92
C GLN A 44 3.14 -9.89 -0.84
N ASN A 45 4.12 -9.09 -1.28
CA ASN A 45 5.13 -8.42 -0.43
C ASN A 45 4.55 -7.36 0.53
N TRP A 46 3.31 -6.92 0.36
CA TRP A 46 2.70 -5.88 1.21
C TRP A 46 2.46 -6.36 2.64
N ARG A 47 2.67 -5.45 3.59
CA ARG A 47 2.27 -5.59 4.99
C ARG A 47 1.68 -4.25 5.44
N PHE A 48 0.78 -4.30 6.39
CA PHE A 48 0.09 -3.12 6.91
C PHE A 48 0.15 -3.10 8.43
N VAL A 49 0.49 -1.94 9.00
CA VAL A 49 0.24 -1.66 10.41
C VAL A 49 -0.87 -0.62 10.46
N ALA A 50 -2.01 -0.98 11.02
CA ALA A 50 -3.16 -0.08 11.19
C ALA A 50 -3.03 0.65 12.53
N VAL A 51 -2.80 1.95 12.48
CA VAL A 51 -2.66 2.81 13.67
C VAL A 51 -3.99 3.52 13.92
N THR A 52 -4.70 3.10 14.98
CA THR A 52 -6.03 3.61 15.33
C THR A 52 -6.07 4.29 16.71
N ALA A 53 -5.29 3.81 17.69
CA ALA A 53 -5.25 4.35 19.03
C ALA A 53 -4.69 5.78 19.06
N PRO A 54 -5.29 6.72 19.81
CA PRO A 54 -4.87 8.12 19.84
C PRO A 54 -3.40 8.32 20.20
N GLU A 55 -2.89 7.60 21.17
CA GLU A 55 -1.50 7.63 21.62
C GLU A 55 -0.54 7.15 20.53
N GLU A 56 -0.90 6.10 19.81
CA GLU A 56 -0.10 5.56 18.70
C GLU A 56 -0.11 6.50 17.48
N LYS A 57 -1.25 7.13 17.19
CA LYS A 57 -1.34 8.19 16.17
C LYS A 57 -0.47 9.40 16.53
N ALA A 58 -0.46 9.81 17.80
CA ALA A 58 0.40 10.89 18.27
C ALA A 58 1.88 10.53 18.11
N ARG A 59 2.26 9.29 18.43
CA ARG A 59 3.61 8.74 18.22
C ARG A 59 3.97 8.73 16.72
N LEU A 60 3.08 8.24 15.86
CA LEU A 60 3.30 8.25 14.41
C LEU A 60 3.45 9.66 13.85
N ARG A 61 2.63 10.62 14.34
CA ARG A 61 2.72 12.03 13.94
C ARG A 61 4.09 12.62 14.24
N SER A 62 4.73 12.28 15.36
CA SER A 62 6.03 12.82 15.75
C SER A 62 7.14 12.48 14.75
N VAL A 63 7.06 11.29 14.11
CA VAL A 63 7.97 10.82 13.04
C VAL A 63 7.44 11.09 11.63
N ALA A 64 6.29 11.75 11.51
CA ALA A 64 5.66 12.14 10.25
C ALA A 64 5.61 13.67 10.08
N TYR A 65 6.66 14.38 10.49
CA TYR A 65 6.82 15.84 10.38
C TYR A 65 5.62 16.62 10.95
N ASN A 66 5.04 16.13 12.03
CA ASN A 66 3.90 16.71 12.73
C ASN A 66 2.64 16.92 11.87
N GLN A 67 2.44 16.13 10.81
CA GLN A 67 1.28 16.24 9.94
C GLN A 67 -0.01 15.88 10.68
N GLN A 68 -0.90 16.87 10.82
CA GLN A 68 -2.13 16.73 11.61
C GLN A 68 -3.07 15.64 11.10
N LYS A 69 -3.14 15.41 9.79
CA LYS A 69 -3.99 14.38 9.19
C LYS A 69 -3.71 12.95 9.70
N VAL A 70 -2.49 12.70 10.21
CA VAL A 70 -2.11 11.40 10.81
C VAL A 70 -2.96 11.10 12.05
N VAL A 71 -3.28 12.15 12.82
CA VAL A 71 -4.12 12.04 14.04
C VAL A 71 -5.60 12.14 13.71
N ASP A 72 -5.98 13.01 12.77
CA ASP A 72 -7.38 13.31 12.46
C ASP A 72 -8.09 12.18 11.68
N ALA A 73 -7.35 11.40 10.89
CA ALA A 73 -7.91 10.27 10.15
C ALA A 73 -8.45 9.17 11.09
N ALA A 74 -9.47 8.43 10.68
CA ALA A 74 -10.00 7.31 11.46
C ALA A 74 -8.94 6.21 11.68
N VAL A 75 -8.13 5.91 10.66
CA VAL A 75 -6.96 5.04 10.73
C VAL A 75 -5.83 5.61 9.88
N THR A 76 -4.59 5.43 10.32
CA THR A 76 -3.40 5.67 9.49
C THR A 76 -2.65 4.35 9.33
N PHE A 77 -2.58 3.86 8.09
CA PHE A 77 -1.78 2.69 7.77
C PHE A 77 -0.32 3.06 7.55
N ILE A 78 0.59 2.31 8.18
CA ILE A 78 1.98 2.23 7.76
C ILE A 78 2.02 1.11 6.72
N VAL A 79 2.19 1.48 5.45
CA VAL A 79 2.27 0.54 4.34
C VAL A 79 3.73 0.11 4.19
N LEU A 80 3.95 -1.20 4.30
CA LEU A 80 5.28 -1.80 4.31
C LEU A 80 5.45 -2.74 3.11
N GLY A 81 6.62 -2.73 2.53
CA GLY A 81 7.09 -3.73 1.57
C GLY A 81 8.01 -4.74 2.24
N ASP A 82 7.73 -6.03 2.09
CA ASP A 82 8.54 -7.13 2.61
C ASP A 82 9.59 -7.55 1.56
N MET A 83 10.86 -7.22 1.78
CA MET A 83 11.96 -7.57 0.88
C MET A 83 12.18 -9.10 0.77
N ARG A 84 11.66 -9.86 1.72
CA ARG A 84 11.81 -11.33 1.78
C ARG A 84 10.47 -12.05 1.63
N GLY A 85 9.48 -11.41 1.00
CA GLY A 85 8.15 -11.98 0.76
C GLY A 85 8.21 -13.29 -0.06
N TYR A 86 9.19 -13.40 -0.96
CA TYR A 86 9.44 -14.59 -1.78
C TYR A 86 9.67 -15.86 -0.96
N GLU A 87 10.16 -15.77 0.27
CA GLU A 87 10.36 -16.93 1.15
C GLU A 87 9.06 -17.69 1.46
N LYS A 88 7.91 -16.99 1.36
CA LYS A 88 6.58 -17.58 1.58
C LYS A 88 5.94 -18.15 0.32
N LEU A 89 6.59 -18.01 -0.83
CA LEU A 89 5.99 -18.40 -2.11
C LEU A 89 5.56 -19.88 -2.16
N PRO A 90 6.31 -20.84 -1.62
CA PRO A 90 5.85 -22.24 -1.58
C PRO A 90 4.51 -22.42 -0.83
N GLN A 91 4.31 -21.66 0.26
CA GLN A 91 3.08 -21.71 1.03
C GLN A 91 1.92 -21.03 0.28
N ILE A 92 2.21 -19.92 -0.41
CA ILE A 92 1.23 -19.16 -1.20
C ILE A 92 0.73 -19.98 -2.40
N LEU A 93 1.62 -20.73 -3.05
CA LEU A 93 1.27 -21.54 -4.23
C LEU A 93 0.64 -22.91 -3.88
N LYS A 94 0.81 -23.37 -2.64
CA LYS A 94 0.31 -24.67 -2.20
C LYS A 94 -1.17 -24.90 -2.53
N PRO A 95 -2.12 -23.97 -2.29
CA PRO A 95 -3.52 -24.19 -2.66
C PRO A 95 -3.75 -24.40 -4.16
N MET A 96 -2.93 -23.82 -5.02
CA MET A 96 -3.02 -24.04 -6.48
C MET A 96 -2.55 -25.43 -6.85
N VAL A 97 -1.50 -25.94 -6.19
CA VAL A 97 -1.00 -27.30 -6.40
C VAL A 97 -2.00 -28.31 -5.86
N ASP A 98 -2.49 -28.14 -4.64
CA ASP A 98 -3.47 -29.03 -4.01
C ASP A 98 -4.79 -29.08 -4.81
N GLY A 99 -5.17 -27.97 -5.43
CA GLY A 99 -6.35 -27.86 -6.29
C GLY A 99 -6.15 -28.33 -7.74
N GLY A 100 -4.95 -28.81 -8.10
CA GLY A 100 -4.63 -29.27 -9.46
C GLY A 100 -4.59 -28.18 -10.53
N LEU A 101 -4.51 -26.90 -10.12
CA LEU A 101 -4.39 -25.74 -11.01
C LEU A 101 -2.95 -25.45 -11.45
N MET A 102 -1.98 -26.02 -10.74
CA MET A 102 -0.55 -25.90 -10.99
C MET A 102 0.13 -27.21 -10.60
N ASP A 103 1.08 -27.69 -11.38
CA ASP A 103 1.90 -28.84 -10.98
C ASP A 103 3.01 -28.42 -9.99
N GLN A 104 3.47 -29.38 -9.19
CA GLN A 104 4.50 -29.13 -8.17
C GLN A 104 5.82 -28.62 -8.77
N ALA A 105 6.21 -29.15 -9.95
CA ALA A 105 7.48 -28.75 -10.59
C ALA A 105 7.46 -27.29 -11.02
N THR A 106 6.31 -26.79 -11.49
CA THR A 106 6.10 -25.38 -11.82
C THR A 106 6.15 -24.52 -10.58
N ALA A 107 5.47 -24.91 -9.49
CA ALA A 107 5.51 -24.17 -8.22
C ALA A 107 6.94 -24.07 -7.66
N ASP A 108 7.67 -25.18 -7.66
CA ASP A 108 9.07 -25.21 -7.23
C ASP A 108 9.98 -24.38 -8.13
N GLY A 109 9.70 -24.36 -9.44
CA GLY A 109 10.41 -23.53 -10.42
C GLY A 109 10.23 -22.03 -10.12
N TRP A 110 9.01 -21.60 -9.84
CA TRP A 110 8.72 -20.23 -9.46
C TRP A 110 9.40 -19.83 -8.14
N ALA A 111 9.32 -20.70 -7.13
CA ALA A 111 9.98 -20.45 -5.84
C ALA A 111 11.49 -20.31 -5.98
N ARG A 112 12.14 -21.17 -6.75
CA ARG A 112 13.60 -21.08 -7.04
C ARG A 112 13.94 -19.80 -7.81
N SER A 113 13.17 -19.46 -8.83
CA SER A 113 13.41 -18.24 -9.63
C SER A 113 13.27 -16.97 -8.78
N ALA A 114 12.21 -16.90 -7.96
CA ALA A 114 12.01 -15.77 -7.05
C ALA A 114 13.14 -15.68 -6.01
N ALA A 115 13.55 -16.80 -5.40
CA ALA A 115 14.66 -16.84 -4.44
C ALA A 115 15.99 -16.42 -5.08
N SER A 116 16.25 -16.86 -6.32
CA SER A 116 17.46 -16.47 -7.05
C SER A 116 17.49 -14.98 -7.38
N SER A 117 16.36 -14.40 -7.80
CA SER A 117 16.30 -12.99 -8.18
C SER A 117 16.34 -12.05 -6.98
N TYR A 118 15.46 -12.30 -5.99
CA TYR A 118 15.27 -11.39 -4.85
C TYR A 118 16.23 -11.69 -3.69
N GLY A 119 16.74 -12.92 -3.59
CA GLY A 119 17.70 -13.29 -2.55
C GLY A 119 19.13 -12.89 -2.86
N ALA A 120 19.46 -12.62 -4.12
CA ALA A 120 20.81 -12.26 -4.56
C ALA A 120 21.04 -10.73 -4.64
N ASP A 121 19.98 -9.92 -4.69
CA ASP A 121 20.05 -8.47 -4.90
C ASP A 121 19.04 -7.75 -4.00
N ASP A 122 19.53 -7.13 -2.94
CA ASP A 122 18.72 -6.37 -1.99
C ASP A 122 18.03 -5.17 -2.64
N GLN A 123 18.63 -4.52 -3.63
CA GLN A 123 18.03 -3.39 -4.33
C GLN A 123 16.84 -3.88 -5.19
N PHE A 124 17.02 -4.99 -5.90
CA PHE A 124 15.94 -5.59 -6.70
C PHE A 124 14.78 -6.05 -5.81
N ALA A 125 15.08 -6.70 -4.67
CA ALA A 125 14.08 -7.09 -3.69
C ALA A 125 13.33 -5.87 -3.10
N ARG A 126 14.06 -4.79 -2.81
CA ARG A 126 13.49 -3.54 -2.31
C ARG A 126 12.57 -2.88 -3.33
N ASP A 127 12.98 -2.81 -4.57
CA ASP A 127 12.20 -2.19 -5.65
C ASP A 127 10.89 -2.95 -5.87
N GLU A 128 10.92 -4.30 -5.86
CA GLU A 128 9.71 -5.10 -5.95
C GLU A 128 8.82 -4.95 -4.72
N ALA A 129 9.39 -4.91 -3.52
CA ALA A 129 8.64 -4.69 -2.29
C ALA A 129 7.88 -3.35 -2.30
N ILE A 130 8.51 -2.28 -2.79
CA ILE A 130 7.90 -0.95 -2.96
C ILE A 130 6.80 -1.00 -4.03
N ARG A 131 7.08 -1.61 -5.18
CA ARG A 131 6.13 -1.73 -6.30
C ARG A 131 4.85 -2.45 -5.87
N SER A 132 4.99 -3.65 -5.31
CA SER A 132 3.86 -4.47 -4.85
C SER A 132 3.04 -3.77 -3.76
N ALA A 133 3.71 -3.19 -2.74
CA ALA A 133 3.02 -2.48 -1.67
C ALA A 133 2.30 -1.22 -2.17
N SER A 134 2.83 -0.55 -3.21
CA SER A 134 2.18 0.59 -3.85
C SER A 134 0.93 0.19 -4.62
N PHE A 135 0.93 -0.97 -5.29
CA PHE A 135 -0.28 -1.52 -5.92
C PHE A 135 -1.36 -1.81 -4.88
N ALA A 136 -1.01 -2.49 -3.80
CA ALA A 136 -1.94 -2.79 -2.71
C ALA A 136 -2.49 -1.50 -2.06
N ALA A 137 -1.65 -0.50 -1.83
CA ALA A 137 -2.08 0.80 -1.29
C ALA A 137 -3.05 1.51 -2.25
N MET A 138 -2.81 1.47 -3.58
CA MET A 138 -3.72 2.07 -4.56
C MET A 138 -5.05 1.33 -4.60
N THR A 139 -5.05 -0.01 -4.54
CA THR A 139 -6.26 -0.84 -4.48
C THR A 139 -7.08 -0.49 -3.23
N LEU A 140 -6.43 -0.36 -2.06
CA LEU A 140 -7.07 0.09 -0.83
C LEU A 140 -7.69 1.48 -1.00
N MET A 141 -6.99 2.42 -1.62
CA MET A 141 -7.52 3.79 -1.83
C MET A 141 -8.79 3.80 -2.69
N ILE A 142 -8.85 2.98 -3.74
CA ILE A 142 -10.04 2.86 -4.59
C ILE A 142 -11.19 2.20 -3.81
N ALA A 143 -10.90 1.13 -3.06
CA ALA A 143 -11.91 0.47 -2.22
C ALA A 143 -12.47 1.41 -1.14
N ALA A 144 -11.60 2.18 -0.47
CA ALA A 144 -12.01 3.19 0.51
C ALA A 144 -12.93 4.25 -0.12
N GLN A 145 -12.59 4.75 -1.31
CA GLN A 145 -13.41 5.70 -2.07
C GLN A 145 -14.78 5.10 -2.40
N ALA A 146 -14.85 3.85 -2.82
CA ALA A 146 -16.10 3.15 -3.11
C ALA A 146 -17.01 3.01 -1.89
N LYS A 147 -16.43 2.96 -0.70
CA LYS A 147 -17.13 2.93 0.60
C LYS A 147 -17.45 4.33 1.16
N GLY A 148 -17.23 5.40 0.40
CA GLY A 148 -17.47 6.78 0.84
C GLY A 148 -16.43 7.32 1.81
N LEU A 149 -15.29 6.64 1.95
CA LEU A 149 -14.13 7.10 2.72
C LEU A 149 -13.19 7.91 1.84
N ALA A 150 -12.40 8.74 2.48
CA ALA A 150 -11.34 9.52 1.83
C ALA A 150 -9.96 9.02 2.27
N THR A 151 -8.96 9.25 1.41
CA THR A 151 -7.61 8.76 1.64
C THR A 151 -6.57 9.85 1.41
N GLY A 152 -5.46 9.79 2.17
CA GLY A 152 -4.34 10.71 2.02
C GLY A 152 -3.00 9.95 2.03
N PRO A 153 -2.50 9.49 0.86
CA PRO A 153 -1.17 8.89 0.77
C PRO A 153 -0.08 9.94 0.97
N MET A 154 1.00 9.57 1.66
CA MET A 154 2.11 10.47 1.96
C MET A 154 3.43 9.73 2.13
N ILE A 155 4.52 10.35 1.66
CA ILE A 155 5.91 9.90 1.85
C ILE A 155 6.69 10.85 2.76
N GLY A 156 6.05 11.91 3.24
CA GLY A 156 6.66 12.88 4.16
C GLY A 156 6.67 12.35 5.60
N PHE A 157 7.61 11.46 5.91
CA PHE A 157 7.87 10.92 7.25
C PHE A 157 9.34 10.46 7.34
N ASP A 158 9.82 10.20 8.56
CA ASP A 158 11.11 9.57 8.81
C ASP A 158 10.98 8.04 8.81
N PRO A 159 11.45 7.31 7.76
CA PRO A 159 11.33 5.86 7.70
C PRO A 159 12.06 5.12 8.83
N ALA A 160 13.21 5.62 9.26
CA ALA A 160 13.97 5.03 10.36
C ALA A 160 13.26 5.26 11.71
N GLY A 161 12.71 6.46 11.91
CA GLY A 161 11.88 6.78 13.05
C GLY A 161 10.63 5.90 13.12
N VAL A 162 9.92 5.71 12.00
CA VAL A 162 8.76 4.81 11.94
C VAL A 162 9.14 3.39 12.31
N LYS A 163 10.25 2.86 11.78
CA LYS A 163 10.72 1.52 12.15
C LYS A 163 10.98 1.38 13.66
N ARG A 164 11.67 2.36 14.23
CA ARG A 164 12.01 2.37 15.65
C ARG A 164 10.77 2.46 16.54
N GLU A 165 9.88 3.42 16.25
CA GLU A 165 8.70 3.69 17.08
C GLU A 165 7.65 2.57 17.01
N PHE A 166 7.55 1.85 15.89
CA PHE A 166 6.57 0.79 15.67
C PHE A 166 7.18 -0.62 15.64
N ASN A 167 8.41 -0.77 16.11
CA ASN A 167 9.12 -2.05 16.20
C ASN A 167 9.10 -2.86 14.88
N ILE A 168 9.36 -2.17 13.77
CA ILE A 168 9.35 -2.74 12.43
C ILE A 168 10.75 -3.28 12.08
N ALA A 169 10.85 -4.58 11.81
CA ALA A 169 12.11 -5.23 11.47
C ALA A 169 12.70 -4.71 10.15
N ASP A 170 14.05 -4.82 10.01
CA ASP A 170 14.80 -4.25 8.89
C ASP A 170 14.43 -4.81 7.51
N ARG A 171 13.92 -6.04 7.46
CA ARG A 171 13.42 -6.63 6.22
C ARG A 171 12.22 -5.87 5.60
N TYR A 172 11.52 -5.04 6.37
CA TYR A 172 10.38 -4.28 5.89
C TYR A 172 10.78 -2.85 5.53
N VAL A 173 10.35 -2.40 4.36
CA VAL A 173 10.54 -1.04 3.86
C VAL A 173 9.27 -0.25 4.13
N PRO A 174 9.29 0.83 4.94
CA PRO A 174 8.17 1.76 5.01
C PRO A 174 8.00 2.48 3.66
N VAL A 175 6.93 2.14 2.94
CA VAL A 175 6.69 2.62 1.57
C VAL A 175 5.95 3.95 1.57
N MET A 176 4.90 4.03 2.36
CA MET A 176 4.10 5.25 2.56
C MET A 176 3.30 5.16 3.86
N LEU A 177 2.86 6.30 4.34
CA LEU A 177 1.73 6.38 5.28
C LEU A 177 0.47 6.63 4.46
N LEU A 178 -0.63 5.98 4.83
CA LEU A 178 -1.92 6.14 4.18
C LEU A 178 -2.99 6.43 5.22
N THR A 179 -3.41 7.69 5.29
CA THR A 179 -4.52 8.11 6.15
C THR A 179 -5.86 7.75 5.50
N VAL A 180 -6.79 7.19 6.26
CA VAL A 180 -8.13 6.81 5.80
C VAL A 180 -9.16 7.24 6.83
N GLY A 181 -10.27 7.82 6.37
CA GLY A 181 -11.35 8.28 7.22
C GLY A 181 -12.45 9.00 6.44
N TYR A 182 -13.35 9.64 7.15
CA TYR A 182 -14.40 10.42 6.54
C TYR A 182 -13.90 11.82 6.19
N PRO A 183 -14.19 12.35 4.99
CA PRO A 183 -13.69 13.67 4.60
C PRO A 183 -14.42 14.79 5.38
N ALA A 184 -13.66 15.79 5.85
CA ALA A 184 -14.19 17.05 6.35
C ALA A 184 -14.20 18.12 5.25
N PRO A 185 -14.98 19.21 5.41
CA PRO A 185 -14.94 20.36 4.50
C PRO A 185 -13.58 21.04 4.42
N GLY A 186 -13.30 21.68 3.27
CA GLY A 186 -12.09 22.50 3.07
C GLY A 186 -10.87 21.71 2.60
N ASN A 187 -11.05 20.51 2.06
CA ASN A 187 -10.03 19.82 1.30
C ASN A 187 -9.80 20.48 -0.06
N TRP A 188 -8.57 20.42 -0.57
CA TRP A 188 -8.27 20.88 -1.90
C TRP A 188 -9.01 20.07 -2.96
N PRO A 189 -9.48 20.68 -4.04
CA PRO A 189 -10.03 19.94 -5.18
C PRO A 189 -8.94 19.07 -5.81
N ARG A 190 -9.36 18.21 -6.75
CA ARG A 190 -8.43 17.40 -7.53
C ARG A 190 -7.41 18.30 -8.21
N LYS A 191 -6.14 18.03 -7.96
CA LYS A 191 -5.03 18.75 -8.60
C LYS A 191 -4.94 18.38 -10.07
N PRO A 192 -4.48 19.28 -10.95
CA PRO A 192 -4.29 19.00 -12.39
C PRO A 192 -3.35 17.81 -12.61
N ARG A 193 -3.43 17.24 -13.78
CA ARG A 193 -2.53 16.20 -14.31
C ARG A 193 -1.88 16.70 -15.58
N LEU A 194 -0.72 16.17 -15.88
CA LEU A 194 -0.11 16.33 -17.19
C LEU A 194 -1.04 15.79 -18.26
N GLY A 195 -0.94 16.31 -19.47
CA GLY A 195 -1.63 15.77 -20.64
C GLY A 195 -1.14 14.36 -20.97
N VAL A 196 -1.96 13.59 -21.66
CA VAL A 196 -1.57 12.23 -22.07
C VAL A 196 -0.34 12.27 -22.98
N GLU A 197 -0.24 13.28 -23.81
CA GLU A 197 0.90 13.48 -24.76
C GLU A 197 2.22 13.76 -24.02
N ASP A 198 2.17 14.29 -22.79
CA ASP A 198 3.37 14.55 -21.98
C ASP A 198 3.94 13.30 -21.33
N VAL A 199 3.18 12.20 -21.26
CA VAL A 199 3.53 10.99 -20.50
C VAL A 199 3.45 9.70 -21.33
N LEU A 200 3.07 9.81 -22.62
CA LEU A 200 2.88 8.65 -23.50
C LEU A 200 3.75 8.77 -24.75
N ALA A 201 4.45 7.71 -25.08
CA ALA A 201 5.08 7.52 -26.37
C ALA A 201 4.69 6.15 -26.94
N PHE A 202 4.59 6.03 -28.27
CA PHE A 202 4.28 4.78 -28.96
C PHE A 202 5.56 4.14 -29.53
N ASN A 203 5.69 2.84 -29.33
CA ASN A 203 6.73 1.96 -29.89
C ASN A 203 8.15 2.22 -29.36
N LYS A 204 8.57 3.44 -29.17
CA LYS A 204 9.90 3.81 -28.65
C LYS A 204 9.74 4.93 -27.61
N GLY A 205 10.63 4.94 -26.61
CA GLY A 205 10.72 6.05 -25.67
C GLY A 205 11.23 7.32 -26.32
N ARG A 206 10.98 8.44 -25.67
CA ARG A 206 11.52 9.77 -26.00
C ARG A 206 11.90 10.46 -24.69
N GLU A 207 12.57 11.59 -24.76
CA GLU A 207 12.63 12.52 -23.64
C GLU A 207 11.23 13.14 -23.44
N PHE A 208 10.68 13.04 -22.22
CA PHE A 208 9.35 13.51 -21.86
C PHE A 208 9.40 14.87 -21.17
#